data_d61733042929223e12bac8a459c9cb11
#
_entry.id   d61733042929223e12bac8a459c9cb11
#
_cell.length_a   1.000
_cell.length_b   1.000
_cell.length_c   1.000
_cell.angle_alpha   90.00
_cell.angle_beta   90.00
_cell.angle_gamma   90.00
#
_symmetry.space_group_name_H-M   'P 1'
#
loop_
_entity.id
_entity.type
_entity.pdbx_description
1 polymer ?
#
loop_
_entity_poly.entity_id
_entity_poly.type
_entity_poly.pdbx_seq_one_letter_code
_entity_poly.pdbx_strand_id
1 'polypeptide(L)'
;MNKRKTKIIAVAAMVLICASATGACKTSDSGASASYGEVSEHACSAEIPFDKNNPATWFCAAQNGGIGEDQAEKLEVGMTFTEAVALLGRPQRDIGSGSMLAEWDMQSGKVLTVCFRPSGTDADAMISYHISIKE
;
A
#
# COMPACT_ATOMS: atom_id res chain seq x y z
N MET A 1 15.45 43.78 19.73
CA MET A 1 15.31 42.75 20.78
C MET A 1 13.89 42.16 20.68
N ASN A 2 13.70 41.03 19.99
CA ASN A 2 12.38 40.38 19.87
C ASN A 2 12.37 39.12 20.74
N LYS A 3 11.61 39.18 21.82
CA LYS A 3 11.37 38.06 22.75
C LYS A 3 10.35 37.11 22.11
N ARG A 4 10.79 35.93 21.69
CA ARG A 4 9.92 34.82 21.28
C ARG A 4 9.31 34.18 22.52
N LYS A 5 8.01 34.27 22.65
CA LYS A 5 7.25 33.59 23.70
C LYS A 5 7.00 32.13 23.27
N THR A 6 7.67 31.21 23.95
CA THR A 6 7.43 29.75 23.80
C THR A 6 6.16 29.40 24.56
N LYS A 7 5.14 28.95 23.85
CA LYS A 7 3.93 28.35 24.46
C LYS A 7 4.16 26.85 24.64
N ILE A 8 4.28 26.43 25.88
CA ILE A 8 4.28 25.03 26.30
C ILE A 8 2.82 24.57 26.35
N ILE A 9 2.44 23.62 25.49
CA ILE A 9 1.14 22.95 25.56
C ILE A 9 1.37 21.62 26.26
N ALA A 10 0.86 21.50 27.47
CA ALA A 10 0.80 20.25 28.20
C ALA A 10 -0.33 19.38 27.65
N VAL A 11 -0.03 18.23 27.10
CA VAL A 11 -1.03 17.22 26.72
C VAL A 11 -1.16 16.24 27.85
N ALA A 12 -2.34 16.24 28.46
CA ALA A 12 -2.73 15.29 29.49
C ALA A 12 -3.00 13.92 28.86
N ALA A 13 -2.32 12.90 29.34
CA ALA A 13 -2.56 11.51 29.01
C ALA A 13 -3.86 11.04 29.69
N MET A 14 -4.82 10.58 28.89
CA MET A 14 -6.01 9.88 29.37
C MET A 14 -5.89 8.42 28.95
N VAL A 15 -5.51 7.58 29.91
CA VAL A 15 -5.49 6.13 29.80
C VAL A 15 -6.91 5.63 29.99
N LEU A 16 -7.51 5.04 28.96
CA LEU A 16 -8.74 4.26 29.12
C LEU A 16 -8.42 2.79 28.89
N ILE A 17 -8.44 2.04 29.97
CA ILE A 17 -8.38 0.59 29.99
C ILE A 17 -9.81 0.08 29.78
N CYS A 18 -10.05 -0.65 28.69
CA CYS A 18 -11.21 -1.52 28.57
C CYS A 18 -10.75 -2.94 28.29
N ALA A 19 -10.97 -3.78 29.29
CA ALA A 19 -10.76 -5.21 29.23
C ALA A 19 -12.02 -5.92 28.73
N SER A 20 -11.76 -7.10 28.15
CA SER A 20 -12.63 -8.28 28.02
C SER A 20 -13.73 -8.31 26.96
N ALA A 21 -13.58 -9.27 26.03
CA ALA A 21 -14.52 -10.40 25.96
C ALA A 21 -13.97 -11.50 25.01
N THR A 22 -13.79 -12.65 25.57
CA THR A 22 -13.59 -13.95 24.92
C THR A 22 -14.81 -14.32 24.08
N GLY A 23 -14.57 -14.72 22.83
CA GLY A 23 -15.58 -15.33 21.99
C GLY A 23 -14.93 -16.33 21.04
N ALA A 24 -14.87 -17.60 21.51
CA ALA A 24 -14.51 -18.71 20.65
C ALA A 24 -15.69 -19.05 19.72
N CYS A 25 -15.48 -19.06 18.41
CA CYS A 25 -16.34 -19.76 17.48
C CYS A 25 -15.49 -20.65 16.58
N LYS A 26 -15.56 -21.96 16.89
CA LYS A 26 -15.24 -23.04 15.96
C LYS A 26 -16.41 -23.17 14.97
N THR A 27 -16.14 -23.14 13.70
CA THR A 27 -16.92 -23.90 12.73
C THR A 27 -16.00 -24.32 11.59
N SER A 28 -15.74 -25.61 11.56
CA SER A 28 -15.28 -26.34 10.40
C SER A 28 -16.46 -26.48 9.44
N ASP A 29 -16.27 -26.12 8.17
CA ASP A 29 -17.03 -26.76 7.11
C ASP A 29 -16.21 -26.88 5.84
N SER A 30 -16.17 -28.10 5.34
CA SER A 30 -15.51 -28.52 4.14
C SER A 30 -16.42 -28.26 2.94
N GLY A 31 -15.95 -27.57 1.94
CA GLY A 31 -16.65 -27.37 0.68
C GLY A 31 -15.69 -27.04 -0.45
N ALA A 32 -15.18 -28.09 -1.11
CA ALA A 32 -14.41 -27.93 -2.34
C ALA A 32 -15.35 -27.48 -3.46
N SER A 33 -15.15 -26.25 -3.96
CA SER A 33 -15.65 -25.83 -5.26
C SER A 33 -14.55 -25.04 -5.94
N ALA A 34 -14.03 -25.56 -7.03
CA ALA A 34 -13.09 -24.88 -7.89
C ALA A 34 -13.83 -23.72 -8.58
N SER A 35 -13.52 -22.49 -8.21
CA SER A 35 -13.94 -21.29 -8.89
C SER A 35 -12.72 -20.45 -9.22
N TYR A 36 -12.60 -20.12 -10.49
CA TYR A 36 -11.60 -19.24 -11.07
C TYR A 36 -11.53 -17.90 -10.35
N GLY A 37 -10.33 -17.51 -9.94
CA GLY A 37 -9.96 -16.09 -9.77
C GLY A 37 -10.45 -15.41 -8.50
N GLU A 38 -10.28 -16.03 -7.33
CA GLU A 38 -10.14 -15.26 -6.10
C GLU A 38 -8.74 -14.65 -6.08
N VAL A 39 -8.71 -13.34 -6.37
CA VAL A 39 -7.61 -12.50 -5.97
C VAL A 39 -7.51 -12.70 -4.46
N SER A 40 -6.56 -13.50 -4.04
CA SER A 40 -6.24 -13.67 -2.62
C SER A 40 -6.01 -12.29 -2.05
N GLU A 41 -6.98 -11.78 -1.29
CA GLU A 41 -6.79 -10.67 -0.37
C GLU A 41 -5.77 -11.12 0.68
N HIS A 42 -4.51 -11.15 0.27
CA HIS A 42 -3.44 -11.20 1.22
C HIS A 42 -3.49 -9.87 1.96
N ALA A 43 -4.27 -9.86 3.05
CA ALA A 43 -4.08 -8.86 4.07
C ALA A 43 -2.58 -8.81 4.31
N CYS A 44 -1.92 -7.77 3.84
CA CYS A 44 -0.53 -7.62 4.15
C CYS A 44 -0.45 -7.44 5.65
N SER A 45 0.09 -8.41 6.30
CA SER A 45 0.60 -8.24 7.63
C SER A 45 1.61 -7.10 7.53
N ALA A 46 1.43 -6.04 8.30
CA ALA A 46 2.40 -4.94 8.40
C ALA A 46 3.79 -5.46 8.82
N GLU A 47 3.88 -6.72 9.19
CA GLU A 47 5.05 -7.45 9.62
C GLU A 47 5.93 -7.98 8.48
N ILE A 48 5.41 -8.10 7.24
CA ILE A 48 6.23 -8.55 6.10
C ILE A 48 6.80 -7.33 5.39
N PRO A 49 8.11 -7.05 5.49
CA PRO A 49 8.74 -5.92 4.81
C PRO A 49 8.74 -6.14 3.28
N PHE A 50 8.79 -5.04 2.53
CA PHE A 50 9.02 -5.08 1.09
C PHE A 50 10.40 -5.71 0.80
N ASP A 51 10.38 -6.73 -0.07
CA ASP A 51 11.59 -7.36 -0.61
C ASP A 51 11.55 -7.28 -2.14
N LYS A 52 12.49 -6.54 -2.71
CA LYS A 52 12.57 -6.31 -4.16
C LYS A 52 12.70 -7.59 -5.00
N ASN A 53 13.23 -8.66 -4.41
CA ASN A 53 13.43 -9.95 -5.06
C ASN A 53 12.26 -10.94 -4.83
N ASN A 54 11.27 -10.55 -4.01
CA ASN A 54 10.13 -11.40 -3.70
C ASN A 54 8.81 -10.73 -4.09
N PRO A 55 8.25 -11.04 -5.28
CA PRO A 55 7.00 -10.44 -5.76
C PRO A 55 5.81 -10.58 -4.81
N ALA A 56 5.78 -11.61 -3.96
CA ALA A 56 4.71 -11.78 -2.97
C ALA A 56 4.65 -10.66 -1.92
N THR A 57 5.72 -9.86 -1.77
CA THR A 57 5.79 -8.74 -0.83
C THR A 57 5.54 -7.38 -1.48
N TRP A 58 5.33 -7.33 -2.80
CA TRP A 58 5.25 -6.07 -3.53
C TRP A 58 3.95 -5.30 -3.32
N PHE A 59 2.86 -6.01 -3.06
CA PHE A 59 1.52 -5.43 -2.91
C PHE A 59 1.02 -5.50 -1.48
N CYS A 60 0.18 -4.54 -1.08
CA CYS A 60 -0.38 -4.44 0.25
C CYS A 60 -1.75 -3.79 0.24
N ALA A 61 -2.81 -4.58 0.31
CA ALA A 61 -4.19 -4.11 0.28
C ALA A 61 -4.57 -3.20 1.47
N ALA A 62 -3.87 -3.33 2.61
CA ALA A 62 -4.23 -2.69 3.87
C ALA A 62 -3.43 -1.41 4.17
N GLN A 63 -3.06 -0.61 3.17
CA GLN A 63 -2.50 0.72 3.45
C GLN A 63 -3.59 1.67 3.94
N ASN A 64 -3.53 2.01 5.22
CA ASN A 64 -4.46 2.94 5.83
C ASN A 64 -4.19 4.37 5.32
N GLY A 65 -5.22 4.99 4.74
CA GLY A 65 -5.27 6.41 4.47
C GLY A 65 -4.89 6.88 3.05
N GLY A 66 -4.41 6.01 2.19
CA GLY A 66 -4.04 6.37 0.82
C GLY A 66 -2.82 7.29 0.71
N ILE A 67 -2.36 7.56 -0.51
CA ILE A 67 -1.26 8.49 -0.79
C ILE A 67 -1.77 9.91 -0.98
N GLY A 68 -0.93 10.91 -0.61
CA GLY A 68 -1.21 12.32 -0.88
C GLY A 68 -0.98 12.69 -2.35
N GLU A 69 -1.65 13.75 -2.82
CA GLU A 69 -1.44 14.27 -4.18
C GLU A 69 -0.01 14.77 -4.37
N ASP A 70 0.57 15.39 -3.34
CA ASP A 70 1.97 15.86 -3.33
C ASP A 70 3.01 14.73 -3.47
N GLN A 71 2.67 13.52 -3.04
CA GLN A 71 3.50 12.33 -3.23
C GLN A 71 3.35 11.80 -4.66
N ALA A 72 2.12 11.76 -5.18
CA ALA A 72 1.85 11.32 -6.54
C ALA A 72 2.51 12.23 -7.60
N GLU A 73 2.55 13.54 -7.36
CA GLU A 73 3.19 14.53 -8.25
C GLU A 73 4.72 14.35 -8.38
N LYS A 74 5.37 13.70 -7.41
CA LYS A 74 6.80 13.43 -7.43
C LYS A 74 7.17 12.18 -8.23
N LEU A 75 6.16 11.42 -8.66
CA LEU A 75 6.37 10.22 -9.43
C LEU A 75 6.65 10.58 -10.90
N GLU A 76 7.72 10.06 -11.45
CA GLU A 76 8.14 10.32 -12.83
C GLU A 76 8.18 9.04 -13.66
N VAL A 77 7.89 9.17 -14.95
CA VAL A 77 8.10 8.09 -15.90
C VAL A 77 9.60 7.78 -15.99
N GLY A 78 9.94 6.51 -15.94
CA GLY A 78 11.34 6.04 -15.90
C GLY A 78 11.79 5.61 -14.49
N MET A 79 11.04 5.91 -13.44
CA MET A 79 11.32 5.38 -12.11
C MET A 79 11.12 3.86 -12.06
N THR A 80 11.96 3.20 -11.28
CA THR A 80 11.81 1.77 -10.97
C THR A 80 10.65 1.53 -10.01
N PHE A 81 10.15 0.31 -9.94
CA PHE A 81 9.12 -0.05 -8.97
C PHE A 81 9.61 0.12 -7.53
N THR A 82 10.89 -0.20 -7.26
CA THR A 82 11.52 0.04 -5.95
C THR A 82 11.50 1.52 -5.55
N GLU A 83 11.84 2.42 -6.48
CA GLU A 83 11.79 3.87 -6.24
C GLU A 83 10.36 4.37 -6.02
N ALA A 84 9.40 3.87 -6.80
CA ALA A 84 7.99 4.18 -6.61
C ALA A 84 7.49 3.72 -5.24
N VAL A 85 7.84 2.52 -4.79
CA VAL A 85 7.50 2.00 -3.46
C VAL A 85 8.17 2.80 -2.35
N ALA A 86 9.41 3.23 -2.52
CA ALA A 86 10.11 4.09 -1.55
C ALA A 86 9.42 5.46 -1.39
N LEU A 87 8.86 5.98 -2.47
CA LEU A 87 8.17 7.28 -2.49
C LEU A 87 6.73 7.20 -1.96
N LEU A 88 5.96 6.20 -2.39
CA LEU A 88 4.52 6.09 -2.20
C LEU A 88 4.10 5.02 -1.18
N GLY A 89 5.00 4.14 -0.79
CA GLY A 89 4.66 2.88 -0.13
C GLY A 89 4.25 1.80 -1.13
N ARG A 90 3.90 0.63 -0.63
CA ARG A 90 3.48 -0.49 -1.50
C ARG A 90 2.10 -0.22 -2.11
N PRO A 91 1.90 -0.51 -3.41
CA PRO A 91 0.57 -0.40 -4.02
C PRO A 91 -0.41 -1.40 -3.41
N GLN A 92 -1.70 -1.07 -3.49
CA GLN A 92 -2.75 -1.92 -2.97
C GLN A 92 -2.98 -3.15 -3.85
N ARG A 93 -2.82 -3.02 -5.17
CA ARG A 93 -3.15 -4.10 -6.11
C ARG A 93 -2.40 -4.01 -7.43
N ASP A 94 -2.30 -5.14 -8.10
CA ASP A 94 -1.93 -5.25 -9.52
C ASP A 94 -3.18 -5.61 -10.32
N ILE A 95 -3.53 -4.78 -11.29
CA ILE A 95 -4.65 -5.02 -12.20
C ILE A 95 -4.20 -5.40 -13.61
N GLY A 96 -2.90 -5.65 -13.77
CA GLY A 96 -2.29 -5.95 -15.06
C GLY A 96 -2.53 -7.38 -15.53
N SER A 97 -2.57 -7.52 -16.84
CA SER A 97 -2.61 -8.81 -17.53
C SER A 97 -1.42 -8.88 -18.51
N GLY A 98 -0.29 -9.37 -18.00
CA GLY A 98 0.96 -9.46 -18.78
C GLY A 98 1.92 -8.28 -18.64
N SER A 99 1.45 -7.13 -18.21
CA SER A 99 2.27 -6.01 -17.72
C SER A 99 1.83 -5.67 -16.31
N MET A 100 2.71 -5.23 -15.46
CA MET A 100 2.35 -4.83 -14.11
C MET A 100 1.67 -3.46 -14.13
N LEU A 101 0.42 -3.39 -13.69
CA LEU A 101 -0.35 -2.17 -13.49
C LEU A 101 -0.62 -2.00 -11.99
N ALA A 102 0.29 -1.33 -11.31
CA ALA A 102 0.18 -1.10 -9.88
C ALA A 102 -0.76 0.06 -9.59
N GLU A 103 -1.67 -0.12 -8.62
CA GLU A 103 -2.61 0.90 -8.19
C GLU A 103 -2.39 1.28 -6.73
N TRP A 104 -2.40 2.60 -6.49
CA TRP A 104 -2.42 3.22 -5.18
C TRP A 104 -3.72 3.99 -4.98
N ASP A 105 -4.41 3.73 -3.90
CA ASP A 105 -5.55 4.54 -3.48
C ASP A 105 -5.04 5.88 -2.94
N MET A 106 -5.68 6.98 -3.34
CA MET A 106 -5.33 8.34 -2.92
C MET A 106 -6.27 8.83 -1.82
N GLN A 107 -5.77 9.72 -0.97
CA GLN A 107 -6.57 10.35 0.09
C GLN A 107 -7.77 11.14 -0.45
N SER A 108 -7.68 11.60 -1.70
CA SER A 108 -8.77 12.28 -2.41
C SER A 108 -9.89 11.36 -2.90
N GLY A 109 -9.75 10.04 -2.72
CA GLY A 109 -10.67 9.04 -3.27
C GLY A 109 -10.40 8.65 -4.72
N LYS A 110 -9.38 9.24 -5.33
CA LYS A 110 -8.89 8.89 -6.66
C LYS A 110 -7.97 7.67 -6.60
N VAL A 111 -7.65 7.11 -7.76
CA VAL A 111 -6.73 5.98 -7.89
C VAL A 111 -5.57 6.38 -8.81
N LEU A 112 -4.35 6.29 -8.30
CA LEU A 112 -3.14 6.41 -9.10
C LEU A 112 -2.82 5.04 -9.70
N THR A 113 -2.72 4.96 -11.03
CA THR A 113 -2.32 3.76 -11.76
C THR A 113 -0.97 4.02 -12.43
N VAL A 114 -0.02 3.14 -12.20
CA VAL A 114 1.30 3.19 -12.83
C VAL A 114 1.55 1.89 -13.59
N CYS A 115 1.88 2.01 -14.86
CA CYS A 115 2.21 0.88 -15.71
C CYS A 115 3.74 0.68 -15.72
N PHE A 116 4.17 -0.52 -15.37
CA PHE A 116 5.59 -0.90 -15.38
C PHE A 116 5.88 -1.92 -16.47
N ARG A 117 6.99 -1.72 -17.15
CA ARG A 117 7.52 -2.68 -18.14
C ARG A 117 8.60 -3.51 -17.46
N PRO A 118 8.49 -4.84 -17.47
CA PRO A 118 9.53 -5.70 -16.95
C PRO A 118 10.75 -5.66 -17.88
N SER A 119 11.93 -5.46 -17.30
CA SER A 119 13.23 -5.65 -17.95
C SER A 119 14.05 -6.74 -17.28
N GLY A 120 13.49 -7.36 -16.22
CA GLY A 120 14.06 -8.44 -15.41
C GLY A 120 13.02 -9.02 -14.46
N THR A 121 13.47 -9.70 -13.42
CA THR A 121 12.63 -10.44 -12.47
C THR A 121 12.49 -9.79 -11.10
N ASP A 122 13.26 -8.76 -10.81
CA ASP A 122 13.21 -8.02 -9.54
C ASP A 122 12.52 -6.66 -9.71
N ALA A 123 12.20 -6.02 -8.59
CA ALA A 123 11.51 -4.74 -8.59
C ALA A 123 12.33 -3.58 -9.20
N ASP A 124 13.67 -3.66 -9.15
CA ASP A 124 14.56 -2.67 -9.76
C ASP A 124 14.55 -2.77 -11.29
N ALA A 125 14.19 -3.93 -11.83
CA ALA A 125 14.05 -4.16 -13.26
C ALA A 125 12.66 -3.82 -13.82
N MET A 126 11.71 -3.36 -12.99
CA MET A 126 10.41 -2.87 -13.40
C MET A 126 10.46 -1.36 -13.57
N ILE A 127 10.38 -0.88 -14.83
CA ILE A 127 10.49 0.55 -15.16
C ILE A 127 9.13 1.12 -15.52
N SER A 128 8.74 2.22 -14.88
CA SER A 128 7.50 2.92 -15.17
C SER A 128 7.53 3.57 -16.57
N TYR A 129 6.46 3.41 -17.33
CA TYR A 129 6.34 4.00 -18.66
C TYR A 129 5.04 4.79 -18.88
N HIS A 130 4.07 4.65 -17.99
CA HIS A 130 2.83 5.41 -18.03
C HIS A 130 2.26 5.61 -16.62
N ILE A 131 1.81 6.81 -16.35
CA ILE A 131 1.22 7.22 -15.07
C ILE A 131 -0.13 7.86 -15.37
N SER A 132 -1.18 7.46 -14.66
CA SER A 132 -2.52 8.03 -14.79
C SER A 132 -3.23 8.08 -13.44
N ILE A 133 -4.06 9.10 -13.26
CA ILE A 133 -4.95 9.24 -12.10
C ILE A 133 -6.38 9.14 -12.62
N LYS A 134 -7.17 8.27 -11.99
CA LYS A 134 -8.58 8.05 -12.29
C LYS A 134 -9.44 8.57 -11.15
N GLU A 135 -10.55 9.18 -11.49
CA GLU A 135 -11.60 9.58 -10.54
C GLU A 135 -12.49 8.40 -10.17
#